data_6ff5f107cac01cba97a5446041867e91
#
_entry.id   6ff5f107cac01cba97a5446041867e91
#
_cell.length_a   1.000
_cell.length_b   1.000
_cell.length_c   1.000
_cell.angle_alpha   90.00
_cell.angle_beta   90.00
_cell.angle_gamma   90.00
#
_symmetry.space_group_name_H-M   'P 1'
#
loop_
_entity.id
_entity.type
_entity.pdbx_description
1 polymer ?
#
loop_
_entity_poly.entity_id
_entity_poly.type
_entity_poly.pdbx_seq_one_letter_code
_entity_poly.pdbx_strand_id
1 'polypeptide(L)'
;EVIADAVPCCEQVRFIASGGEADMYAIRLARAYTGKNKILKFEGGYHGMSAEAQMSLAPDTQINFPQAVPDSAGIPQGVADQMLIAPYNDLAAVEALLSEHGDVAAIIAEPLQRIIPAAPGYLQGLRALCDKHSVLLIFDEIVTGFRLAYGGAQERYGVTPDICTLGKIIGGGFPLAAVGANAEIMQHFDKSLVGGSKWLMQLGTLSGNPIAAAAGLKTMEILRRKGNYK
;
A
#
# COMPACT_ATOMS: atom_id res chain seq x y z
N GLU A 1 9.51 -16.45 2.53
CA GLU A 1 8.97 -17.62 1.79
C GLU A 1 7.43 -17.67 1.85
N VAL A 2 6.78 -17.97 3.00
CA VAL A 2 5.31 -18.18 3.09
C VAL A 2 4.48 -17.03 2.48
N ILE A 3 4.86 -15.78 2.71
CA ILE A 3 4.17 -14.62 2.13
C ILE A 3 4.45 -14.52 0.63
N ALA A 4 5.71 -14.68 0.22
CA ALA A 4 6.09 -14.63 -1.19
C ALA A 4 5.43 -15.74 -2.02
N ASP A 5 5.25 -16.92 -1.42
CA ASP A 5 4.56 -18.06 -2.07
C ASP A 5 3.04 -17.84 -2.22
N ALA A 6 2.45 -17.00 -1.34
CA ALA A 6 1.00 -16.82 -1.26
C ALA A 6 0.49 -15.56 -1.97
N VAL A 7 1.23 -14.47 -1.93
CA VAL A 7 0.77 -13.14 -2.38
C VAL A 7 1.37 -12.82 -3.76
N PRO A 8 0.54 -12.68 -4.81
CA PRO A 8 1.00 -12.64 -6.21
C PRO A 8 2.09 -11.61 -6.54
N CYS A 9 2.04 -10.40 -5.98
CA CYS A 9 3.04 -9.37 -6.27
C CYS A 9 4.34 -9.50 -5.47
N CYS A 10 4.40 -10.41 -4.47
CA CYS A 10 5.50 -10.49 -3.52
C CYS A 10 6.59 -11.48 -3.95
N GLU A 11 7.54 -11.09 -4.77
CA GLU A 11 8.78 -11.89 -4.94
C GLU A 11 9.69 -11.73 -3.72
N GLN A 12 9.71 -10.54 -3.12
CA GLN A 12 10.44 -10.23 -1.91
C GLN A 12 9.59 -9.48 -0.89
N VAL A 13 9.91 -9.66 0.38
CA VAL A 13 9.17 -9.09 1.50
C VAL A 13 10.14 -8.51 2.52
N ARG A 14 9.80 -7.34 3.05
CA ARG A 14 10.52 -6.71 4.14
C ARG A 14 9.61 -6.49 5.33
N PHE A 15 10.01 -7.02 6.50
CA PHE A 15 9.21 -6.93 7.72
C PHE A 15 9.39 -5.60 8.44
N ILE A 16 8.31 -5.16 9.08
CA ILE A 16 8.16 -3.91 9.81
C ILE A 16 7.27 -4.19 11.02
N ALA A 17 7.18 -3.27 11.98
CA ALA A 17 6.43 -3.53 13.20
C ALA A 17 4.93 -3.18 13.11
N SER A 18 4.55 -2.23 12.25
CA SER A 18 3.16 -1.75 12.13
C SER A 18 2.72 -1.51 10.69
N GLY A 19 1.40 -1.55 10.45
CA GLY A 19 0.82 -1.28 9.13
C GLY A 19 1.11 0.13 8.63
N GLY A 20 1.01 1.13 9.50
CA GLY A 20 1.32 2.51 9.12
C GLY A 20 2.77 2.73 8.71
N GLU A 21 3.71 2.00 9.32
CA GLU A 21 5.10 1.98 8.84
C GLU A 21 5.21 1.29 7.48
N ALA A 22 4.48 0.20 7.25
CA ALA A 22 4.47 -0.49 5.96
C ALA A 22 3.99 0.44 4.84
N ASP A 23 2.89 1.16 5.05
CA ASP A 23 2.36 2.11 4.08
C ASP A 23 3.29 3.30 3.85
N MET A 24 3.89 3.84 4.90
CA MET A 24 4.91 4.89 4.79
C MET A 24 6.10 4.40 3.93
N TYR A 25 6.58 3.18 4.16
CA TYR A 25 7.68 2.63 3.36
C TYR A 25 7.27 2.29 1.94
N ALA A 26 6.04 1.84 1.69
CA ALA A 26 5.52 1.61 0.35
C ALA A 26 5.46 2.91 -0.48
N ILE A 27 4.98 4.00 0.11
CA ILE A 27 4.98 5.34 -0.50
C ILE A 27 6.41 5.80 -0.82
N ARG A 28 7.33 5.68 0.14
CA ARG A 28 8.73 6.06 -0.06
C ARG A 28 9.42 5.18 -1.10
N LEU A 29 9.11 3.89 -1.14
CA LEU A 29 9.64 2.94 -2.10
C LEU A 29 9.20 3.30 -3.53
N ALA A 30 7.92 3.63 -3.71
CA ALA A 30 7.38 4.09 -4.98
C ALA A 30 8.09 5.36 -5.48
N ARG A 31 8.30 6.33 -4.59
CA ARG A 31 9.06 7.55 -4.91
C ARG A 31 10.53 7.26 -5.27
N ALA A 32 11.18 6.38 -4.50
CA ALA A 32 12.58 6.01 -4.74
C ALA A 32 12.79 5.29 -6.08
N TYR A 33 11.86 4.40 -6.44
CA TYR A 33 11.89 3.65 -7.69
C TYR A 33 11.59 4.54 -8.90
N THR A 34 10.52 5.35 -8.85
CA THR A 34 10.07 6.15 -9.99
C THR A 34 10.81 7.49 -10.16
N GLY A 35 11.41 8.01 -9.08
CA GLY A 35 11.96 9.37 -9.04
C GLY A 35 10.90 10.47 -9.05
N LYS A 36 9.61 10.14 -8.95
CA LYS A 36 8.47 11.05 -8.90
C LYS A 36 8.05 11.34 -7.45
N ASN A 37 7.27 12.41 -7.22
CA ASN A 37 6.97 12.89 -5.86
C ASN A 37 5.53 12.68 -5.41
N LYS A 38 4.55 12.88 -6.29
CA LYS A 38 3.14 12.88 -5.93
C LYS A 38 2.61 11.47 -5.70
N ILE A 39 1.69 11.37 -4.72
CA ILE A 39 0.93 10.16 -4.45
C ILE A 39 -0.55 10.48 -4.58
N LEU A 40 -1.29 9.67 -5.32
CA LEU A 40 -2.73 9.71 -5.36
C LEU A 40 -3.30 8.71 -4.35
N LYS A 41 -4.20 9.18 -3.49
CA LYS A 41 -4.98 8.34 -2.58
C LYS A 41 -6.47 8.68 -2.70
N PHE A 42 -7.31 7.85 -2.08
CA PHE A 42 -8.75 8.06 -2.11
C PHE A 42 -9.24 8.70 -0.81
N GLU A 43 -10.20 9.64 -0.92
CA GLU A 43 -10.86 10.21 0.24
C GLU A 43 -11.44 9.09 1.13
N GLY A 44 -11.25 9.21 2.44
CA GLY A 44 -11.65 8.19 3.40
C GLY A 44 -10.71 7.00 3.54
N GLY A 45 -9.75 6.81 2.63
CA GLY A 45 -8.76 5.72 2.70
C GLY A 45 -7.79 5.91 3.87
N TYR A 46 -7.57 4.86 4.67
CA TYR A 46 -6.69 4.90 5.85
C TYR A 46 -5.41 4.10 5.62
N HIS A 47 -4.28 4.76 5.68
CA HIS A 47 -2.95 4.18 5.44
C HIS A 47 -1.99 4.46 6.61
N GLY A 48 -2.49 4.48 7.83
CA GLY A 48 -1.69 4.72 9.03
C GLY A 48 -1.60 6.18 9.43
N MET A 49 -0.53 6.55 10.15
CA MET A 49 -0.40 7.82 10.86
C MET A 49 0.78 8.67 10.36
N SER A 50 1.38 8.33 9.20
CA SER A 50 2.34 9.23 8.55
C SER A 50 1.64 10.50 8.05
N ALA A 51 2.40 11.56 7.81
CA ALA A 51 1.85 12.82 7.35
C ALA A 51 1.08 12.68 6.03
N GLU A 52 1.59 11.87 5.10
CA GLU A 52 0.92 11.56 3.83
C GLU A 52 -0.39 10.79 4.03
N ALA A 53 -0.39 9.84 4.97
CA ALA A 53 -1.54 8.98 5.22
C ALA A 53 -2.72 9.73 5.85
N GLN A 54 -2.44 10.80 6.62
CA GLN A 54 -3.44 11.60 7.30
C GLN A 54 -4.05 12.73 6.45
N MET A 55 -4.08 12.54 5.15
CA MET A 55 -4.74 13.45 4.22
C MET A 55 -6.12 12.95 3.85
N SER A 56 -7.14 13.77 4.05
CA SER A 56 -8.53 13.53 3.62
C SER A 56 -9.10 12.18 4.06
N LEU A 57 -8.95 11.86 5.35
CA LEU A 57 -9.55 10.67 5.97
C LEU A 57 -11.03 10.88 6.27
N ALA A 58 -11.36 12.03 6.90
CA ALA A 58 -12.70 12.45 7.25
C ALA A 58 -12.67 13.98 7.51
N PRO A 59 -12.33 14.80 6.49
CA PRO A 59 -12.08 16.22 6.70
C PRO A 59 -13.34 16.95 7.15
N ASP A 60 -13.21 17.78 8.19
CA ASP A 60 -14.29 18.63 8.68
C ASP A 60 -14.70 19.68 7.64
N THR A 61 -13.78 20.08 6.78
CA THR A 61 -14.00 21.04 5.71
C THR A 61 -13.94 20.32 4.37
N GLN A 62 -15.04 20.33 3.64
CA GLN A 62 -15.06 19.84 2.27
C GLN A 62 -14.35 20.82 1.35
N ILE A 63 -13.40 20.34 0.59
CA ILE A 63 -12.74 21.08 -0.48
C ILE A 63 -12.81 20.29 -1.78
N ASN A 64 -12.60 20.98 -2.89
CA ASN A 64 -12.66 20.35 -4.20
C ASN A 64 -11.44 19.44 -4.43
N PHE A 65 -11.68 18.26 -4.97
CA PHE A 65 -10.61 17.42 -5.49
C PHE A 65 -9.79 18.19 -6.55
N PRO A 66 -8.48 17.96 -6.62
CA PRO A 66 -7.69 16.91 -5.95
C PRO A 66 -6.98 17.37 -4.66
N GLN A 67 -7.38 18.46 -4.07
CA GLN A 67 -6.69 19.07 -2.93
C GLN A 67 -6.75 18.16 -1.68
N ALA A 68 -5.59 17.94 -1.06
CA ALA A 68 -5.50 17.18 0.18
C ALA A 68 -5.74 18.08 1.40
N VAL A 69 -6.54 17.59 2.35
CA VAL A 69 -6.80 18.26 3.63
C VAL A 69 -6.16 17.45 4.75
N PRO A 70 -5.25 18.03 5.55
CA PRO A 70 -4.76 17.37 6.76
C PRO A 70 -5.89 17.15 7.78
N ASP A 71 -6.07 15.91 8.24
CA ASP A 71 -7.05 15.56 9.28
C ASP A 71 -6.50 15.73 10.71
N SER A 72 -5.26 16.16 10.85
CA SER A 72 -4.66 16.37 12.17
C SER A 72 -3.62 17.49 12.13
N ALA A 73 -3.40 18.09 13.29
CA ALA A 73 -2.39 19.14 13.44
C ALA A 73 -0.96 18.61 13.26
N GLY A 74 -0.04 19.51 12.93
CA GLY A 74 1.38 19.22 12.83
C GLY A 74 1.83 18.65 11.46
N ILE A 75 0.98 18.66 10.46
CA ILE A 75 1.32 18.24 9.09
C ILE A 75 1.75 19.46 8.29
N PRO A 76 2.99 19.49 7.76
CA PRO A 76 3.45 20.63 6.96
C PRO A 76 2.72 20.73 5.61
N GLN A 77 2.47 21.95 5.15
CA GLN A 77 1.81 22.22 3.86
C GLN A 77 2.53 21.51 2.69
N GLY A 78 3.86 21.47 2.69
CA GLY A 78 4.63 20.79 1.64
C GLY A 78 4.36 19.28 1.52
N VAL A 79 3.81 18.62 2.55
CA VAL A 79 3.35 17.23 2.43
C VAL A 79 1.98 17.19 1.75
N ALA A 80 1.05 18.09 2.12
CA ALA A 80 -0.25 18.19 1.47
C ALA A 80 -0.12 18.46 -0.05
N ASP A 81 0.83 19.31 -0.45
CA ASP A 81 1.09 19.66 -1.84
C ASP A 81 1.57 18.46 -2.70
N GLN A 82 2.05 17.40 -2.05
CA GLN A 82 2.49 16.15 -2.71
C GLN A 82 1.41 15.08 -2.75
N MET A 83 0.22 15.35 -2.21
CA MET A 83 -0.88 14.39 -2.18
C MET A 83 -2.01 14.82 -3.10
N LEU A 84 -2.49 13.90 -3.91
CA LEU A 84 -3.68 14.07 -4.74
C LEU A 84 -4.79 13.19 -4.16
N ILE A 85 -5.97 13.75 -4.06
CA ILE A 85 -7.14 13.06 -3.53
C ILE A 85 -8.15 12.84 -4.66
N ALA A 86 -8.69 11.64 -4.74
CA ALA A 86 -9.77 11.29 -5.66
C ALA A 86 -10.93 10.61 -4.90
N PRO A 87 -12.16 10.67 -5.42
CA PRO A 87 -13.24 9.85 -4.89
C PRO A 87 -12.99 8.37 -5.20
N TYR A 88 -13.29 7.50 -4.22
CA TYR A 88 -13.21 6.06 -4.42
C TYR A 88 -14.31 5.59 -5.38
N ASN A 89 -14.02 4.57 -6.21
CA ASN A 89 -14.91 4.06 -7.26
C ASN A 89 -15.16 5.02 -8.45
N ASP A 90 -14.32 6.03 -8.64
CA ASP A 90 -14.41 6.95 -9.78
C ASP A 90 -13.13 6.90 -10.64
N LEU A 91 -13.14 6.04 -11.67
CA LEU A 91 -12.02 5.91 -12.61
C LEU A 91 -11.84 7.16 -13.49
N ALA A 92 -12.92 7.89 -13.77
CA ALA A 92 -12.84 9.09 -14.61
C ALA A 92 -12.08 10.22 -13.89
N ALA A 93 -12.33 10.39 -12.58
CA ALA A 93 -11.55 11.32 -11.76
C ALA A 93 -10.07 10.93 -11.69
N VAL A 94 -9.76 9.64 -11.52
CA VAL A 94 -8.38 9.14 -11.52
C VAL A 94 -7.70 9.41 -12.86
N GLU A 95 -8.33 9.09 -13.98
CA GLU A 95 -7.81 9.32 -15.33
C GLU A 95 -7.51 10.80 -15.59
N ALA A 96 -8.41 11.70 -15.17
CA ALA A 96 -8.23 13.13 -15.31
C ALA A 96 -6.99 13.62 -14.54
N LEU A 97 -6.84 13.17 -13.28
CA LEU A 97 -5.69 13.54 -12.44
C LEU A 97 -4.36 13.01 -12.98
N LEU A 98 -4.33 11.76 -13.45
CA LEU A 98 -3.12 11.19 -14.04
C LEU A 98 -2.74 11.88 -15.36
N SER A 99 -3.71 12.37 -16.11
CA SER A 99 -3.48 13.12 -17.35
C SER A 99 -2.97 14.53 -17.08
N GLU A 100 -3.41 15.16 -15.99
CA GLU A 100 -2.99 16.53 -15.61
C GLU A 100 -1.62 16.53 -14.90
N HIS A 101 -1.31 15.48 -14.12
CA HIS A 101 -0.14 15.44 -13.26
C HIS A 101 0.86 14.36 -13.71
N GLY A 102 1.91 14.76 -14.43
CA GLY A 102 2.97 13.84 -14.90
C GLY A 102 3.93 13.33 -13.80
N ASP A 103 3.88 13.90 -12.59
CA ASP A 103 4.78 13.63 -11.46
C ASP A 103 4.15 12.69 -10.38
N VAL A 104 3.23 11.82 -10.79
CA VAL A 104 2.62 10.84 -9.89
C VAL A 104 3.47 9.58 -9.82
N ALA A 105 3.98 9.27 -8.63
CA ALA A 105 4.77 8.07 -8.36
C ALA A 105 3.90 6.82 -8.24
N ALA A 106 2.80 6.94 -7.49
CA ALA A 106 1.92 5.81 -7.23
C ALA A 106 0.48 6.26 -6.90
N ILE A 107 -0.45 5.32 -7.11
CA ILE A 107 -1.77 5.31 -6.48
C ILE A 107 -1.71 4.33 -5.31
N ILE A 108 -2.17 4.74 -4.11
CA ILE A 108 -2.38 3.84 -2.99
C ILE A 108 -3.87 3.62 -2.75
N ALA A 109 -4.29 2.37 -2.69
CA ALA A 109 -5.69 1.98 -2.55
C ALA A 109 -5.86 0.83 -1.55
N GLU A 110 -6.86 0.92 -0.68
CA GLU A 110 -7.42 -0.25 0.00
C GLU A 110 -8.33 -0.98 -1.00
N PRO A 111 -8.10 -2.26 -1.35
CA PRO A 111 -8.98 -2.99 -2.29
C PRO A 111 -10.42 -3.14 -1.80
N LEU A 112 -10.63 -3.06 -0.50
CA LEU A 112 -11.89 -2.88 0.20
C LEU A 112 -11.73 -1.66 1.11
N GLN A 113 -12.16 -0.48 0.65
CA GLN A 113 -11.94 0.75 1.40
C GLN A 113 -12.82 0.81 2.63
N ARG A 114 -12.24 0.57 3.80
CA ARG A 114 -12.98 0.41 5.07
C ARG A 114 -14.01 -0.74 4.93
N ILE A 115 -15.26 -0.41 4.71
CA ILE A 115 -16.38 -1.33 4.47
C ILE A 115 -17.05 -1.10 3.11
N ILE A 116 -16.47 -0.21 2.28
CA ILE A 116 -16.98 0.12 0.95
C ILE A 116 -16.30 -0.81 -0.06
N PRO A 117 -17.04 -1.70 -0.72
CA PRO A 117 -16.47 -2.57 -1.73
C PRO A 117 -16.08 -1.79 -3.00
N ALA A 118 -15.06 -2.26 -3.67
CA ALA A 118 -14.77 -1.81 -5.02
C ALA A 118 -15.94 -2.14 -5.95
N ALA A 119 -16.35 -1.19 -6.76
CA ALA A 119 -17.35 -1.41 -7.81
C ALA A 119 -16.84 -2.45 -8.83
N PRO A 120 -17.72 -3.20 -9.48
CA PRO A 120 -17.30 -4.17 -10.49
C PRO A 120 -16.39 -3.55 -11.56
N GLY A 121 -15.21 -4.12 -11.76
CA GLY A 121 -14.22 -3.64 -12.72
C GLY A 121 -13.35 -2.46 -12.25
N TYR A 122 -13.61 -1.89 -11.07
CA TYR A 122 -12.86 -0.72 -10.58
C TYR A 122 -11.38 -1.01 -10.36
N LEU A 123 -11.03 -2.08 -9.66
CA LEU A 123 -9.62 -2.43 -9.40
C LEU A 123 -8.87 -2.79 -10.68
N GLN A 124 -9.53 -3.47 -11.63
CA GLN A 124 -8.98 -3.76 -12.96
C GLN A 124 -8.76 -2.46 -13.74
N GLY A 125 -9.70 -1.51 -13.64
CA GLY A 125 -9.58 -0.19 -14.23
C GLY A 125 -8.41 0.61 -13.63
N LEU A 126 -8.23 0.59 -12.30
CA LEU A 126 -7.07 1.22 -11.65
C LEU A 126 -5.75 0.63 -12.17
N ARG A 127 -5.65 -0.71 -12.29
CA ARG A 127 -4.45 -1.34 -12.83
C ARG A 127 -4.18 -0.87 -14.27
N ALA A 128 -5.19 -0.85 -15.11
CA ALA A 128 -5.07 -0.40 -16.50
C ALA A 128 -4.64 1.08 -16.60
N LEU A 129 -5.17 1.96 -15.74
CA LEU A 129 -4.76 3.37 -15.68
C LEU A 129 -3.32 3.52 -15.21
N CYS A 130 -2.90 2.77 -14.19
CA CYS A 130 -1.52 2.77 -13.71
C CYS A 130 -0.54 2.34 -14.82
N ASP A 131 -0.87 1.28 -15.56
CA ASP A 131 -0.07 0.79 -16.68
C ASP A 131 0.03 1.84 -17.80
N LYS A 132 -1.11 2.45 -18.17
CA LYS A 132 -1.19 3.49 -19.20
C LYS A 132 -0.34 4.72 -18.90
N HIS A 133 -0.33 5.17 -17.65
CA HIS A 133 0.36 6.39 -17.23
C HIS A 133 1.74 6.16 -16.61
N SER A 134 2.22 4.90 -16.56
CA SER A 134 3.49 4.52 -15.92
C SER A 134 3.56 5.01 -14.47
N VAL A 135 2.50 4.70 -13.70
CA VAL A 135 2.32 4.99 -12.29
C VAL A 135 2.23 3.66 -11.54
N LEU A 136 2.86 3.53 -10.38
CA LEU A 136 2.76 2.30 -9.60
C LEU A 136 1.41 2.19 -8.91
N LEU A 137 0.89 0.95 -8.80
CA LEU A 137 -0.27 0.63 -7.98
C LEU A 137 0.20 0.01 -6.67
N ILE A 138 -0.18 0.62 -5.55
CA ILE A 138 0.04 0.09 -4.20
C ILE A 138 -1.30 -0.42 -3.68
N PHE A 139 -1.40 -1.70 -3.32
CA PHE A 139 -2.52 -2.19 -2.54
C PHE A 139 -2.18 -2.20 -1.06
N ASP A 140 -2.90 -1.39 -0.29
CA ASP A 140 -2.93 -1.51 1.15
C ASP A 140 -3.81 -2.72 1.52
N GLU A 141 -3.13 -3.83 1.75
CA GLU A 141 -3.74 -5.08 2.17
C GLU A 141 -3.57 -5.36 3.68
N ILE A 142 -3.38 -4.33 4.47
CA ILE A 142 -3.30 -4.45 5.93
C ILE A 142 -4.55 -5.10 6.52
N VAL A 143 -5.73 -4.88 5.90
CA VAL A 143 -6.99 -5.51 6.30
C VAL A 143 -7.31 -6.76 5.46
N THR A 144 -7.09 -6.69 4.16
CA THR A 144 -7.57 -7.69 3.19
C THR A 144 -6.60 -8.86 2.99
N GLY A 145 -5.31 -8.64 3.22
CA GLY A 145 -4.27 -9.66 3.08
C GLY A 145 -4.51 -10.85 4.00
N PHE A 146 -4.46 -12.06 3.46
CA PHE A 146 -4.78 -13.31 4.15
C PHE A 146 -6.17 -13.36 4.82
N ARG A 147 -7.04 -12.41 4.51
CA ARG A 147 -8.41 -12.35 5.05
C ARG A 147 -9.46 -12.70 4.01
N LEU A 148 -9.40 -12.12 2.82
CA LEU A 148 -10.36 -12.37 1.75
C LEU A 148 -10.10 -13.70 1.02
N ALA A 149 -8.83 -14.04 0.88
CA ALA A 149 -8.30 -15.29 0.35
C ALA A 149 -6.91 -15.51 0.96
N TYR A 150 -6.27 -16.64 0.71
CA TYR A 150 -4.91 -16.89 1.19
C TYR A 150 -3.89 -15.93 0.54
N GLY A 151 -4.07 -15.60 -0.74
CA GLY A 151 -3.32 -14.57 -1.47
C GLY A 151 -3.92 -13.15 -1.37
N GLY A 152 -4.83 -12.92 -0.41
CA GLY A 152 -5.42 -11.60 -0.15
C GLY A 152 -6.43 -11.14 -1.19
N ALA A 153 -6.54 -9.81 -1.32
CA ALA A 153 -7.41 -9.18 -2.31
C ALA A 153 -6.91 -9.40 -3.74
N GLN A 154 -5.61 -9.56 -3.93
CA GLN A 154 -5.01 -9.85 -5.23
C GLN A 154 -5.57 -11.16 -5.82
N GLU A 155 -5.59 -12.23 -5.02
CA GLU A 155 -6.21 -13.50 -5.40
C GLU A 155 -7.73 -13.35 -5.59
N ARG A 156 -8.40 -12.68 -4.65
CA ARG A 156 -9.86 -12.54 -4.63
C ARG A 156 -10.41 -11.79 -5.84
N TYR A 157 -9.71 -10.73 -6.29
CA TYR A 157 -10.17 -9.86 -7.38
C TYR A 157 -9.42 -10.08 -8.70
N GLY A 158 -8.38 -10.89 -8.71
CA GLY A 158 -7.57 -11.16 -9.91
C GLY A 158 -6.81 -9.93 -10.40
N VAL A 159 -6.34 -9.07 -9.48
CA VAL A 159 -5.58 -7.86 -9.80
C VAL A 159 -4.28 -7.87 -9.00
N THR A 160 -3.15 -7.77 -9.69
CA THR A 160 -1.83 -7.73 -9.07
C THR A 160 -1.29 -6.29 -9.06
N PRO A 161 -1.06 -5.68 -7.89
CA PRO A 161 -0.40 -4.37 -7.77
C PRO A 161 1.11 -4.50 -7.99
N ASP A 162 1.81 -3.37 -8.05
CA ASP A 162 3.28 -3.34 -8.08
C ASP A 162 3.88 -3.51 -6.68
N ILE A 163 3.22 -2.96 -5.67
CA ILE A 163 3.63 -3.01 -4.27
C ILE A 163 2.39 -3.38 -3.44
N CYS A 164 2.57 -4.18 -2.40
CA CYS A 164 1.53 -4.35 -1.38
C CYS A 164 2.06 -4.18 0.03
N THR A 165 1.17 -3.79 0.94
CA THR A 165 1.42 -3.75 2.38
C THR A 165 0.55 -4.77 3.08
N LEU A 166 1.10 -5.42 4.10
CA LEU A 166 0.47 -6.50 4.86
C LEU A 166 0.64 -6.23 6.36
N GLY A 167 -0.33 -6.63 7.16
CA GLY A 167 -0.28 -6.44 8.61
C GLY A 167 -1.35 -7.24 9.33
N LYS A 168 -1.73 -6.79 10.50
CA LYS A 168 -2.81 -7.41 11.31
C LYS A 168 -2.67 -8.93 11.40
N ILE A 169 -3.37 -9.66 10.53
CA ILE A 169 -3.47 -11.12 10.56
C ILE A 169 -2.12 -11.83 10.41
N ILE A 170 -1.17 -11.25 9.64
CA ILE A 170 0.15 -11.85 9.44
C ILE A 170 0.99 -11.92 10.71
N GLY A 171 0.67 -11.12 11.72
CA GLY A 171 1.35 -11.12 13.02
C GLY A 171 0.78 -12.12 14.03
N GLY A 172 -0.37 -12.73 13.74
CA GLY A 172 -0.98 -13.69 14.68
C GLY A 172 -1.31 -13.08 16.05
N GLY A 173 -1.61 -11.77 16.09
CA GLY A 173 -1.86 -11.01 17.33
C GLY A 173 -0.65 -10.23 17.84
N PHE A 174 0.52 -10.41 17.25
CA PHE A 174 1.75 -9.66 17.58
C PHE A 174 2.07 -8.57 16.57
N PRO A 175 2.89 -7.57 16.93
CA PRO A 175 3.31 -6.50 16.03
C PRO A 175 4.16 -7.04 14.87
N LEU A 176 3.54 -7.20 13.71
CA LEU A 176 4.19 -7.58 12.46
C LEU A 176 3.41 -6.99 11.28
N ALA A 177 4.13 -6.32 10.43
CA ALA A 177 3.67 -5.86 9.14
C ALA A 177 4.77 -6.11 8.09
N ALA A 178 4.45 -5.90 6.83
CA ALA A 178 5.41 -6.09 5.76
C ALA A 178 5.08 -5.21 4.57
N VAL A 179 6.09 -4.85 3.81
CA VAL A 179 5.99 -4.36 2.44
C VAL A 179 6.56 -5.41 1.50
N GLY A 180 5.86 -5.67 0.40
CA GLY A 180 6.26 -6.65 -0.60
C GLY A 180 6.07 -6.13 -2.01
N ALA A 181 6.96 -6.54 -2.91
CA ALA A 181 6.93 -6.23 -4.33
C ALA A 181 7.81 -7.23 -5.11
N ASN A 182 7.94 -7.04 -6.42
CA ASN A 182 8.92 -7.74 -7.23
C ASN A 182 10.36 -7.35 -6.84
N ALA A 183 11.33 -8.15 -7.25
CA ALA A 183 12.74 -7.97 -6.89
C ALA A 183 13.32 -6.63 -7.41
N GLU A 184 12.89 -6.17 -8.58
CA GLU A 184 13.33 -4.91 -9.18
C GLU A 184 12.97 -3.70 -8.31
N ILE A 185 11.76 -3.64 -7.77
CA ILE A 185 11.34 -2.58 -6.87
C ILE A 185 12.03 -2.75 -5.52
N MET A 186 12.05 -3.96 -4.97
CA MET A 186 12.59 -4.24 -3.63
C MET A 186 14.10 -4.04 -3.50
N GLN A 187 14.87 -4.08 -4.60
CA GLN A 187 16.30 -3.78 -4.57
C GLN A 187 16.65 -2.38 -4.03
N HIS A 188 15.70 -1.43 -4.04
CA HIS A 188 15.90 -0.11 -3.45
C HIS A 188 16.12 -0.12 -1.94
N PHE A 189 15.85 -1.22 -1.26
CA PHE A 189 16.26 -1.43 0.12
C PHE A 189 17.72 -1.89 0.29
N ASP A 190 18.42 -2.18 -0.80
CA ASP A 190 19.83 -2.59 -0.78
C ASP A 190 20.72 -1.53 -1.46
N LYS A 191 21.51 -0.83 -0.63
CA LYS A 191 22.42 0.24 -1.10
C LYS A 191 23.45 -0.26 -2.11
N SER A 192 23.84 -1.52 -2.02
CA SER A 192 24.87 -2.10 -2.92
C SER A 192 24.35 -2.29 -4.33
N LEU A 193 23.02 -2.45 -4.51
CA LEU A 193 22.39 -2.67 -5.81
C LEU A 193 22.03 -1.37 -6.52
N VAL A 194 21.55 -0.34 -5.78
CA VAL A 194 21.00 0.88 -6.40
C VAL A 194 21.84 2.14 -6.18
N GLY A 195 22.87 2.07 -5.34
CA GLY A 195 23.69 3.23 -4.97
C GLY A 195 23.01 4.15 -3.96
N GLY A 196 23.81 5.09 -3.41
CA GLY A 196 23.39 5.89 -2.25
C GLY A 196 22.23 6.85 -2.50
N SER A 197 22.08 7.38 -3.70
CA SER A 197 21.02 8.35 -4.05
C SER A 197 19.65 7.72 -4.26
N LYS A 198 19.59 6.42 -4.55
CA LYS A 198 18.34 5.68 -4.78
C LYS A 198 17.99 4.72 -3.64
N TRP A 199 18.88 4.60 -2.67
CA TRP A 199 18.69 3.69 -1.56
C TRP A 199 17.67 4.20 -0.55
N LEU A 200 16.68 3.37 -0.27
CA LEU A 200 15.69 3.59 0.77
C LEU A 200 16.14 2.91 2.06
N MET A 201 16.57 3.70 3.05
CA MET A 201 16.87 3.18 4.38
C MET A 201 15.59 2.74 5.08
N GLN A 202 15.54 1.47 5.49
CA GLN A 202 14.49 0.92 6.35
C GLN A 202 15.15 0.24 7.55
N LEU A 203 14.90 0.78 8.73
CA LEU A 203 15.39 0.27 10.00
C LEU A 203 14.25 0.28 11.01
N GLY A 204 14.22 -0.71 11.89
CA GLY A 204 13.26 -0.80 12.97
C GLY A 204 13.70 -1.87 13.96
N THR A 205 13.85 -1.50 15.23
CA THR A 205 14.36 -2.38 16.30
C THR A 205 13.54 -3.67 16.41
N LEU A 206 12.23 -3.61 16.21
CA LEU A 206 11.32 -4.74 16.31
C LEU A 206 10.91 -5.34 14.96
N SER A 207 11.48 -4.84 13.86
CA SER A 207 11.19 -5.35 12.52
C SER A 207 11.60 -6.81 12.38
N GLY A 208 10.64 -7.69 12.10
CA GLY A 208 10.87 -9.12 11.96
C GLY A 208 11.26 -9.83 13.26
N ASN A 209 10.80 -9.33 14.42
CA ASN A 209 11.10 -9.95 15.70
C ASN A 209 10.64 -11.43 15.74
N PRO A 210 11.41 -12.33 16.39
CA PRO A 210 11.17 -13.77 16.30
C PRO A 210 9.84 -14.22 16.91
N ILE A 211 9.33 -13.54 17.92
CA ILE A 211 8.04 -13.89 18.55
C ILE A 211 6.90 -13.65 17.57
N ALA A 212 6.85 -12.46 16.97
CA ALA A 212 5.83 -12.13 15.98
C ALA A 212 5.95 -12.99 14.72
N ALA A 213 7.19 -13.30 14.28
CA ALA A 213 7.43 -14.19 13.16
C ALA A 213 6.92 -15.63 13.43
N ALA A 214 7.17 -16.18 14.62
CA ALA A 214 6.69 -17.50 15.00
C ALA A 214 5.16 -17.56 15.09
N ALA A 215 4.53 -16.54 15.70
CA ALA A 215 3.07 -16.43 15.79
C ALA A 215 2.44 -16.27 14.39
N GLY A 216 3.04 -15.44 13.54
CA GLY A 216 2.63 -15.25 12.15
C GLY A 216 2.71 -16.55 11.34
N LEU A 217 3.84 -17.25 11.38
CA LEU A 217 4.00 -18.55 10.71
C LEU A 217 2.90 -19.54 11.16
N LYS A 218 2.63 -19.62 12.46
CA LYS A 218 1.57 -20.50 12.96
C LYS A 218 0.18 -20.10 12.48
N THR A 219 -0.07 -18.81 12.40
CA THR A 219 -1.32 -18.28 11.84
C THR A 219 -1.47 -18.65 10.36
N MET A 220 -0.42 -18.47 9.55
CA MET A 220 -0.43 -18.85 8.13
C MET A 220 -0.66 -20.35 7.94
N GLU A 221 -0.03 -21.21 8.74
CA GLU A 221 -0.30 -22.65 8.73
C GLU A 221 -1.76 -23.00 8.99
N ILE A 222 -2.40 -22.30 9.93
CA ILE A 222 -3.82 -22.50 10.24
C ILE A 222 -4.68 -22.02 9.07
N LEU A 223 -4.43 -20.82 8.56
CA LEU A 223 -5.19 -20.24 7.46
C LEU A 223 -5.11 -21.07 6.18
N ARG A 224 -3.97 -21.70 5.90
CA ARG A 224 -3.75 -22.54 4.71
C ARG A 224 -4.57 -23.85 4.71
N ARG A 225 -5.16 -24.23 5.83
CA ARG A 225 -5.94 -25.47 5.93
C ARG A 225 -7.18 -25.42 5.04
N LYS A 226 -7.47 -26.56 4.37
CA LYS A 226 -8.64 -26.68 3.51
C LYS A 226 -9.94 -26.30 4.24
N GLY A 227 -10.73 -25.43 3.64
CA GLY A 227 -12.04 -25.00 4.14
C GLY A 227 -12.04 -23.73 5.00
N ASN A 228 -10.90 -23.10 5.23
CA ASN A 228 -10.84 -21.82 5.95
C ASN A 228 -11.30 -20.62 5.10
N TYR A 229 -11.16 -20.72 3.78
CA TYR A 229 -11.74 -19.77 2.83
C TYR A 229 -12.88 -20.47 2.09
N LYS A 230 -14.10 -19.93 2.21
CA LYS A 230 -15.32 -20.47 1.57
C LYS A 230 -15.94 -19.41 0.66
#